data_c0cbbcc7ecf40f120af0375ce65f280e
#
_entry.id   c0cbbcc7ecf40f120af0375ce65f280e
#
_cell.length_a   1.000
_cell.length_b   1.000
_cell.length_c   1.000
_cell.angle_alpha   90.00
_cell.angle_beta   90.00
_cell.angle_gamma   90.00
#
_symmetry.space_group_name_H-M   'P 1'
#
loop_
_entity.id
_entity.type
_entity.pdbx_description
1 polymer ?
#
loop_
_entity_poly.entity_id
_entity_poly.type
_entity_poly.pdbx_seq_one_letter_code
_entity_poly.pdbx_strand_id
1 'polypeptide(L)'
;MKKVFTFLLICALSLCGAIGLTACGGNSGEKDISVVARDQGSGTREAFDRVVTDGNGNFLEMKVDGKTVYKTTSKASLLKETGNVMSMVARDKNAIGYISLGSVNDTLKVVTVNGVMPSAATVLDGTYAIQRPFVIMTSSKTALNEITADFLLYLKSEASKTHADASGCIYLSNPEQRANAGETPIEVETYTVKSSLPSGGKITINGSTSMEKFIKAAMSGYAKLYGKTADELFYIDLQGSSVGKTAVKNDKNGNVIGLSSAAVKQDGINSFNVALDAVAVVVNKSNTTVNNLTLEQLYGIFTGKITKFSEVAEKTESSDETL
;
A
#
# COMPACT_ATOMS: atom_id res chain seq x y z
N MET A 1 -20.05 -3.02 -84.09
CA MET A 1 -21.12 -4.00 -84.30
C MET A 1 -21.79 -4.20 -82.97
N LYS A 2 -22.92 -3.50 -82.68
CA LYS A 2 -24.29 -4.06 -82.66
C LYS A 2 -24.34 -5.31 -81.70
N LYS A 3 -25.09 -5.36 -80.59
CA LYS A 3 -26.53 -5.26 -80.36
C LYS A 3 -26.70 -5.24 -78.82
N VAL A 4 -27.38 -4.37 -78.11
CA VAL A 4 -28.81 -4.12 -77.86
C VAL A 4 -29.63 -5.41 -77.61
N PHE A 5 -30.21 -5.51 -76.47
CA PHE A 5 -31.54 -6.02 -76.07
C PHE A 5 -31.72 -5.97 -74.62
N THR A 6 -32.46 -5.02 -73.97
CA THR A 6 -33.92 -4.84 -73.83
C THR A 6 -34.54 -5.70 -72.70
N PHE A 7 -34.95 -5.01 -71.65
CA PHE A 7 -36.11 -5.14 -70.75
C PHE A 7 -36.78 -6.50 -70.54
N LEU A 8 -36.93 -6.84 -69.29
CA LEU A 8 -38.27 -7.25 -68.80
C LEU A 8 -38.40 -6.96 -67.28
N LEU A 9 -39.36 -6.08 -66.97
CA LEU A 9 -39.92 -5.72 -65.70
C LEU A 9 -40.97 -6.78 -65.34
N ILE A 10 -40.82 -7.43 -64.16
CA ILE A 10 -41.97 -8.12 -63.54
C ILE A 10 -42.01 -7.76 -62.09
N CYS A 11 -43.00 -6.98 -61.66
CA CYS A 11 -43.46 -6.78 -60.30
C CYS A 11 -43.95 -8.09 -59.68
N ALA A 12 -43.52 -8.42 -58.54
CA ALA A 12 -44.24 -9.27 -57.59
C ALA A 12 -44.21 -8.65 -56.23
N LEU A 13 -45.36 -8.21 -55.78
CA LEU A 13 -45.66 -7.66 -54.49
C LEU A 13 -45.52 -8.69 -53.34
N SER A 14 -45.09 -8.16 -52.21
CA SER A 14 -45.54 -8.50 -50.86
C SER A 14 -45.23 -9.86 -50.29
N LEU A 15 -44.33 -9.86 -49.32
CA LEU A 15 -44.69 -10.35 -47.97
C LEU A 15 -43.80 -9.66 -46.95
N CYS A 16 -44.39 -8.77 -46.15
CA CYS A 16 -43.80 -8.21 -44.94
C CYS A 16 -43.53 -9.36 -43.96
N GLY A 17 -42.28 -9.82 -43.96
CA GLY A 17 -41.72 -10.55 -42.82
C GLY A 17 -40.98 -9.53 -41.96
N ALA A 18 -41.56 -9.12 -40.84
CA ALA A 18 -40.87 -8.38 -39.82
C ALA A 18 -39.76 -9.27 -39.26
N ILE A 19 -38.60 -9.25 -39.89
CA ILE A 19 -37.38 -9.71 -39.23
C ILE A 19 -37.07 -8.69 -38.19
N GLY A 20 -37.48 -8.99 -36.96
CA GLY A 20 -37.01 -8.26 -35.79
C GLY A 20 -35.48 -8.26 -35.81
N LEU A 21 -34.90 -7.13 -36.13
CA LEU A 21 -33.54 -6.80 -35.74
C LEU A 21 -33.52 -6.86 -34.22
N THR A 22 -33.32 -8.07 -33.68
CA THR A 22 -32.73 -8.17 -32.35
C THR A 22 -31.36 -7.51 -32.51
N ALA A 23 -31.32 -6.20 -32.23
CA ALA A 23 -30.08 -5.55 -31.83
C ALA A 23 -29.52 -6.45 -30.74
N CYS A 24 -28.51 -7.23 -31.07
CA CYS A 24 -27.53 -7.71 -30.14
C CYS A 24 -26.94 -6.44 -29.53
N GLY A 25 -27.63 -5.89 -28.52
CA GLY A 25 -27.02 -5.04 -27.55
C GLY A 25 -25.88 -5.87 -27.02
N GLY A 26 -24.66 -5.57 -27.51
CA GLY A 26 -23.46 -6.11 -26.92
C GLY A 26 -23.56 -5.76 -25.46
N ASN A 27 -23.92 -6.76 -24.67
CA ASN A 27 -23.80 -6.71 -23.24
C ASN A 27 -22.30 -6.46 -23.01
N SER A 28 -21.92 -5.19 -22.86
CA SER A 28 -20.60 -4.83 -22.38
C SER A 28 -20.57 -5.30 -20.92
N GLY A 29 -20.45 -6.63 -20.76
CA GLY A 29 -20.45 -7.26 -19.47
C GLY A 29 -19.45 -6.54 -18.59
N GLU A 30 -19.84 -6.24 -17.37
CA GLU A 30 -18.94 -5.67 -16.38
C GLU A 30 -17.62 -6.44 -16.39
N LYS A 31 -16.50 -5.73 -16.50
CA LYS A 31 -15.18 -6.35 -16.52
C LYS A 31 -14.84 -6.92 -15.15
N ASP A 32 -14.01 -7.94 -15.14
CA ASP A 32 -13.49 -8.52 -13.91
C ASP A 32 -12.65 -7.51 -13.14
N ILE A 33 -12.66 -7.64 -11.81
CA ILE A 33 -11.79 -6.86 -10.92
C ILE A 33 -10.34 -7.24 -11.20
N SER A 34 -9.52 -6.25 -11.48
CA SER A 34 -8.07 -6.39 -11.61
C SER A 34 -7.43 -6.28 -10.22
N VAL A 35 -7.09 -7.41 -9.63
CA VAL A 35 -6.45 -7.45 -8.30
C VAL A 35 -4.98 -7.07 -8.42
N VAL A 36 -4.58 -6.02 -7.70
CA VAL A 36 -3.19 -5.53 -7.63
C VAL A 36 -2.68 -5.71 -6.21
N ALA A 37 -1.75 -6.62 -6.02
CA ALA A 37 -1.15 -6.92 -4.73
C ALA A 37 0.35 -6.62 -4.72
N ARG A 38 0.92 -6.58 -3.54
CA ARG A 38 2.38 -6.48 -3.35
C ARG A 38 3.01 -7.88 -3.41
N ASP A 39 4.29 -7.95 -3.71
CA ASP A 39 5.04 -9.21 -3.63
C ASP A 39 5.25 -9.70 -2.18
N GLN A 40 5.80 -10.90 -2.02
CA GLN A 40 5.98 -11.54 -0.71
C GLN A 40 7.03 -10.86 0.19
N GLY A 41 7.89 -10.02 -0.36
CA GLY A 41 8.89 -9.25 0.39
C GLY A 41 8.35 -7.95 1.00
N SER A 42 7.07 -7.63 0.73
CA SER A 42 6.45 -6.39 1.15
C SER A 42 5.83 -6.47 2.54
N GLY A 43 6.27 -5.60 3.45
CA GLY A 43 5.60 -5.43 4.73
C GLY A 43 4.17 -4.90 4.63
N THR A 44 3.83 -4.19 3.52
CA THR A 44 2.45 -3.77 3.24
C THR A 44 1.55 -4.97 2.97
N ARG A 45 2.06 -5.94 2.20
CA ARG A 45 1.37 -7.18 1.97
C ARG A 45 1.20 -7.97 3.26
N GLU A 46 2.27 -8.12 4.03
CA GLU A 46 2.23 -8.82 5.32
C GLU A 46 1.14 -8.26 6.24
N ALA A 47 1.06 -6.92 6.38
CA ALA A 47 0.04 -6.28 7.20
C ALA A 47 -1.38 -6.48 6.65
N PHE A 48 -1.57 -6.39 5.34
CA PHE A 48 -2.86 -6.61 4.69
C PHE A 48 -3.31 -8.07 4.78
N ASP A 49 -2.43 -9.00 4.40
CA ASP A 49 -2.75 -10.42 4.30
C ASP A 49 -3.07 -11.06 5.67
N ARG A 50 -2.57 -10.50 6.78
CA ARG A 50 -2.81 -10.98 8.15
C ARG A 50 -4.07 -10.45 8.79
N VAL A 51 -4.69 -9.42 8.23
CA VAL A 51 -5.92 -8.80 8.75
C VAL A 51 -7.13 -9.17 7.90
N VAL A 52 -6.95 -9.25 6.57
CA VAL A 52 -8.05 -9.55 5.65
C VAL A 52 -8.47 -11.03 5.78
N THR A 53 -9.72 -11.24 6.18
CA THR A 53 -10.26 -12.54 6.60
C THR A 53 -11.66 -12.80 6.00
N ASP A 54 -12.05 -14.08 5.93
CA ASP A 54 -13.41 -14.52 5.56
C ASP A 54 -14.37 -14.58 6.76
N GLY A 55 -13.96 -14.08 7.92
CA GLY A 55 -14.75 -14.15 9.16
C GLY A 55 -14.76 -15.54 9.85
N ASN A 56 -14.25 -16.59 9.21
CA ASN A 56 -14.20 -17.95 9.72
C ASN A 56 -12.79 -18.39 10.12
N GLY A 57 -11.90 -17.43 10.39
CA GLY A 57 -10.52 -17.69 10.79
C GLY A 57 -9.56 -17.95 9.63
N ASN A 58 -10.00 -17.79 8.37
CA ASN A 58 -9.09 -17.81 7.24
C ASN A 58 -8.63 -16.40 6.89
N PHE A 59 -7.30 -16.23 6.79
CA PHE A 59 -6.64 -14.99 6.37
C PHE A 59 -5.98 -15.19 5.00
N LEU A 60 -5.60 -14.11 4.32
CA LEU A 60 -4.86 -14.18 3.06
C LEU A 60 -3.45 -14.77 3.24
N GLU A 61 -2.84 -14.59 4.41
CA GLU A 61 -1.61 -15.30 4.85
C GLU A 61 -1.93 -16.19 6.04
N MET A 62 -1.61 -17.47 5.94
CA MET A 62 -1.80 -18.45 7.01
C MET A 62 -0.58 -19.34 7.20
N LYS A 63 -0.44 -19.89 8.39
CA LYS A 63 0.49 -20.99 8.68
C LYS A 63 -0.28 -22.32 8.60
N VAL A 64 0.12 -23.20 7.70
CA VAL A 64 -0.40 -24.55 7.55
C VAL A 64 0.79 -25.51 7.62
N ASP A 65 0.80 -26.41 8.59
CA ASP A 65 1.91 -27.34 8.83
C ASP A 65 3.29 -26.68 8.90
N GLY A 66 3.35 -25.52 9.56
CA GLY A 66 4.57 -24.71 9.70
C GLY A 66 5.01 -23.92 8.45
N LYS A 67 4.34 -24.09 7.31
CA LYS A 67 4.60 -23.37 6.06
C LYS A 67 3.65 -22.20 5.92
N THR A 68 4.18 -21.08 5.38
CA THR A 68 3.33 -19.94 5.03
C THR A 68 2.61 -20.20 3.72
N VAL A 69 1.28 -20.09 3.74
CA VAL A 69 0.40 -20.23 2.58
C VAL A 69 -0.23 -18.86 2.29
N TYR A 70 -0.15 -18.44 1.04
CA TYR A 70 -0.76 -17.22 0.55
C TYR A 70 -1.97 -17.55 -0.31
N LYS A 71 -3.12 -16.97 0.01
CA LYS A 71 -4.40 -17.22 -0.67
C LYS A 71 -4.74 -16.18 -1.75
N THR A 72 -3.89 -15.17 -1.93
CA THR A 72 -4.07 -14.19 -3.01
C THR A 72 -4.16 -14.93 -4.36
N THR A 73 -5.18 -14.58 -5.15
CA THR A 73 -5.43 -15.22 -6.45
C THR A 73 -4.20 -15.19 -7.36
N SER A 74 -3.98 -16.26 -8.10
CA SER A 74 -2.89 -16.33 -9.10
C SER A 74 -3.06 -15.36 -10.26
N LYS A 75 -4.27 -14.78 -10.43
CA LYS A 75 -4.54 -13.75 -11.43
C LYS A 75 -4.10 -12.34 -10.98
N ALA A 76 -3.73 -12.17 -9.71
CA ALA A 76 -3.30 -10.88 -9.19
C ALA A 76 -1.97 -10.44 -9.80
N SER A 77 -1.86 -9.16 -10.09
CA SER A 77 -0.57 -8.52 -10.43
C SER A 77 0.23 -8.32 -9.15
N LEU A 78 1.37 -8.99 -9.02
CA LEU A 78 2.25 -8.88 -7.85
C LEU A 78 3.36 -7.86 -8.14
N LEU A 79 3.41 -6.77 -7.35
CA LEU A 79 4.29 -5.64 -7.59
C LEU A 79 5.20 -5.37 -6.38
N LYS A 80 6.47 -5.07 -6.65
CA LYS A 80 7.49 -4.82 -5.61
C LYS A 80 7.31 -3.47 -4.91
N GLU A 81 6.90 -2.43 -5.63
CA GLU A 81 6.95 -1.05 -5.17
C GLU A 81 5.56 -0.44 -5.03
N THR A 82 5.41 0.46 -4.06
CA THR A 82 4.18 1.22 -3.82
C THR A 82 3.78 2.03 -5.05
N GLY A 83 4.74 2.71 -5.70
CA GLY A 83 4.49 3.53 -6.89
C GLY A 83 3.94 2.73 -8.08
N ASN A 84 4.36 1.47 -8.23
CA ASN A 84 3.87 0.58 -9.29
C ASN A 84 2.41 0.18 -9.04
N VAL A 85 2.03 -0.09 -7.77
CA VAL A 85 0.62 -0.34 -7.40
C VAL A 85 -0.24 0.89 -7.72
N MET A 86 0.21 2.08 -7.30
CA MET A 86 -0.49 3.34 -7.56
C MET A 86 -0.71 3.56 -9.07
N SER A 87 0.34 3.39 -9.86
CA SER A 87 0.29 3.57 -11.31
C SER A 87 -0.67 2.59 -11.99
N MET A 88 -0.69 1.32 -11.53
CA MET A 88 -1.56 0.30 -12.11
C MET A 88 -3.02 0.57 -11.77
N VAL A 89 -3.33 0.88 -10.50
CA VAL A 89 -4.70 1.22 -10.07
C VAL A 89 -5.21 2.50 -10.75
N ALA A 90 -4.34 3.51 -10.91
CA ALA A 90 -4.72 4.75 -11.59
C ALA A 90 -5.06 4.58 -13.08
N ARG A 91 -4.52 3.56 -13.75
CA ARG A 91 -4.74 3.30 -15.19
C ARG A 91 -5.91 2.39 -15.50
N ASP A 92 -6.33 1.54 -14.56
CA ASP A 92 -7.40 0.58 -14.77
C ASP A 92 -8.60 0.88 -13.85
N LYS A 93 -9.75 1.20 -14.45
CA LYS A 93 -11.00 1.51 -13.73
C LYS A 93 -11.54 0.35 -12.91
N ASN A 94 -11.14 -0.88 -13.25
CA ASN A 94 -11.55 -2.10 -12.57
C ASN A 94 -10.51 -2.57 -11.54
N ALA A 95 -9.41 -1.82 -11.37
CA ALA A 95 -8.38 -2.23 -10.44
C ALA A 95 -8.72 -1.89 -8.99
N ILE A 96 -8.31 -2.79 -8.11
CA ILE A 96 -8.25 -2.62 -6.66
C ILE A 96 -6.85 -2.99 -6.18
N GLY A 97 -6.34 -2.21 -5.24
CA GLY A 97 -5.06 -2.47 -4.60
C GLY A 97 -5.01 -1.91 -3.19
N TYR A 98 -3.84 -2.00 -2.57
CA TYR A 98 -3.61 -1.45 -1.24
C TYR A 98 -2.20 -0.84 -1.15
N ILE A 99 -2.12 0.29 -0.46
CA ILE A 99 -0.89 1.07 -0.31
C ILE A 99 -0.81 1.70 1.09
N SER A 100 0.34 2.26 1.47
CA SER A 100 0.44 3.15 2.63
C SER A 100 -0.48 4.36 2.48
N LEU A 101 -1.19 4.74 3.55
CA LEU A 101 -2.06 5.93 3.57
C LEU A 101 -1.28 7.20 3.18
N GLY A 102 -0.07 7.36 3.69
CA GLY A 102 0.81 8.49 3.35
C GLY A 102 1.24 8.56 1.88
N SER A 103 1.04 7.49 1.10
CA SER A 103 1.31 7.45 -0.34
C SER A 103 0.12 7.82 -1.21
N VAL A 104 -1.08 7.87 -0.66
CA VAL A 104 -2.30 8.20 -1.42
C VAL A 104 -2.17 9.58 -2.07
N ASN A 105 -2.65 9.70 -3.30
CA ASN A 105 -2.69 10.94 -4.06
C ASN A 105 -4.01 11.07 -4.83
N ASP A 106 -4.17 12.18 -5.55
CA ASP A 106 -5.41 12.55 -6.27
C ASP A 106 -5.76 11.64 -7.46
N THR A 107 -4.91 10.70 -7.84
CA THR A 107 -5.19 9.74 -8.92
C THR A 107 -5.94 8.51 -8.44
N LEU A 108 -6.07 8.34 -7.13
CA LEU A 108 -6.67 7.19 -6.46
C LEU A 108 -7.86 7.61 -5.60
N LYS A 109 -8.78 6.68 -5.41
CA LYS A 109 -9.88 6.79 -4.46
C LYS A 109 -9.65 5.80 -3.33
N VAL A 110 -9.67 6.28 -2.09
CA VAL A 110 -9.64 5.44 -0.89
C VAL A 110 -11.03 4.87 -0.64
N VAL A 111 -11.08 3.60 -0.28
CA VAL A 111 -12.30 2.88 0.09
C VAL A 111 -12.29 2.67 1.60
N THR A 112 -13.44 2.89 2.27
CA THR A 112 -13.58 2.56 3.69
C THR A 112 -13.52 1.05 3.89
N VAL A 113 -13.03 0.62 5.05
CA VAL A 113 -13.02 -0.80 5.44
C VAL A 113 -13.91 -0.96 6.67
N ASN A 114 -14.90 -1.83 6.58
CA ASN A 114 -15.95 -1.99 7.61
C ASN A 114 -16.59 -0.64 8.01
N GLY A 115 -16.79 0.26 7.04
CA GLY A 115 -17.35 1.59 7.27
C GLY A 115 -16.36 2.63 7.82
N VAL A 116 -15.11 2.24 8.11
CA VAL A 116 -14.11 3.13 8.69
C VAL A 116 -13.14 3.66 7.62
N MET A 117 -13.01 4.99 7.55
CA MET A 117 -12.02 5.65 6.69
C MET A 117 -10.64 5.62 7.37
N PRO A 118 -9.57 5.19 6.68
CA PRO A 118 -8.22 5.28 7.26
C PRO A 118 -7.81 6.74 7.49
N SER A 119 -7.43 7.04 8.72
CA SER A 119 -6.95 8.35 9.14
C SER A 119 -6.03 8.21 10.37
N ALA A 120 -5.33 9.28 10.73
CA ALA A 120 -4.53 9.28 11.97
C ALA A 120 -5.41 8.98 13.19
N ALA A 121 -6.61 9.56 13.26
CA ALA A 121 -7.52 9.34 14.38
C ALA A 121 -7.96 7.88 14.48
N THR A 122 -8.44 7.29 13.36
CA THR A 122 -8.95 5.90 13.35
C THR A 122 -7.87 4.83 13.48
N VAL A 123 -6.60 5.17 13.22
CA VAL A 123 -5.46 4.32 13.54
C VAL A 123 -5.12 4.38 15.02
N LEU A 124 -5.09 5.59 15.61
CA LEU A 124 -4.73 5.78 17.01
C LEU A 124 -5.79 5.24 17.99
N ASP A 125 -7.07 5.32 17.65
CA ASP A 125 -8.16 4.75 18.45
C ASP A 125 -8.41 3.26 18.17
N GLY A 126 -7.69 2.67 17.19
CA GLY A 126 -7.76 1.25 16.84
C GLY A 126 -9.00 0.84 16.04
N THR A 127 -9.86 1.78 15.61
CA THR A 127 -11.07 1.46 14.83
C THR A 127 -10.75 1.07 13.39
N TYR A 128 -9.66 1.58 12.79
CA TYR A 128 -9.21 1.12 11.48
C TYR A 128 -8.37 -0.15 11.59
N ALA A 129 -8.88 -1.24 11.04
CA ALA A 129 -8.32 -2.58 11.26
C ALA A 129 -6.95 -2.81 10.62
N ILE A 130 -6.66 -2.22 9.43
CA ILE A 130 -5.46 -2.54 8.66
C ILE A 130 -4.37 -1.51 8.92
N GLN A 131 -3.75 -1.60 10.08
CA GLN A 131 -2.67 -0.74 10.53
C GLN A 131 -1.37 -1.50 10.77
N ARG A 132 -0.24 -0.81 10.83
CA ARG A 132 1.08 -1.41 10.97
C ARG A 132 2.13 -0.41 11.48
N PRO A 133 3.23 -0.89 12.11
CA PRO A 133 4.34 -0.03 12.45
C PRO A 133 5.21 0.28 11.22
N PHE A 134 5.81 1.47 11.22
CA PHE A 134 7.01 1.79 10.47
C PHE A 134 8.22 1.61 11.38
N VAL A 135 9.11 0.73 10.97
CA VAL A 135 10.20 0.22 11.80
C VAL A 135 11.55 0.61 11.20
N ILE A 136 12.39 1.18 12.03
CA ILE A 136 13.82 1.42 11.73
C ILE A 136 14.62 0.24 12.28
N MET A 137 15.59 -0.23 11.52
CA MET A 137 16.41 -1.39 11.85
C MET A 137 17.90 -1.08 11.72
N THR A 138 18.71 -1.67 12.59
CA THR A 138 20.19 -1.68 12.50
C THR A 138 20.72 -3.07 12.84
N SER A 139 21.95 -3.35 12.50
CA SER A 139 22.61 -4.61 12.94
C SER A 139 22.76 -4.65 14.45
N SER A 140 22.45 -5.80 15.06
CA SER A 140 22.80 -6.04 16.48
C SER A 140 24.19 -6.63 16.65
N LYS A 141 24.87 -6.94 15.54
CA LYS A 141 26.19 -7.60 15.51
C LYS A 141 27.32 -6.65 15.15
N THR A 142 27.02 -5.51 14.60
CA THR A 142 27.98 -4.51 14.12
C THR A 142 27.69 -3.18 14.79
N ALA A 143 28.68 -2.60 15.45
CA ALA A 143 28.56 -1.28 16.04
C ALA A 143 28.38 -0.23 14.93
N LEU A 144 27.47 0.73 15.18
CA LEU A 144 27.23 1.83 14.23
C LEU A 144 28.45 2.76 14.18
N ASN A 145 28.79 3.25 13.00
CA ASN A 145 29.71 4.35 12.88
C ASN A 145 29.08 5.67 13.35
N GLU A 146 29.89 6.71 13.57
CA GLU A 146 29.45 7.92 14.26
C GLU A 146 28.29 8.64 13.54
N ILE A 147 28.34 8.80 12.23
CA ILE A 147 27.28 9.48 11.46
C ILE A 147 25.99 8.67 11.45
N THR A 148 26.08 7.33 11.39
CA THR A 148 24.89 6.48 11.42
C THR A 148 24.22 6.49 12.79
N ALA A 149 25.02 6.44 13.85
CA ALA A 149 24.50 6.56 15.22
C ALA A 149 23.84 7.93 15.45
N ASP A 150 24.42 9.01 14.94
CA ASP A 150 23.89 10.36 15.06
C ASP A 150 22.57 10.52 14.26
N PHE A 151 22.51 10.00 13.04
CA PHE A 151 21.26 10.01 12.28
C PHE A 151 20.19 9.13 12.91
N LEU A 152 20.57 8.03 13.59
CA LEU A 152 19.62 7.20 14.32
C LEU A 152 19.01 7.95 15.52
N LEU A 153 19.80 8.75 16.27
CA LEU A 153 19.30 9.64 17.30
C LEU A 153 18.34 10.69 16.74
N TYR A 154 18.69 11.28 15.58
CA TYR A 154 17.80 12.20 14.89
C TYR A 154 16.46 11.55 14.54
N LEU A 155 16.45 10.30 14.04
CA LEU A 155 15.22 9.56 13.72
C LEU A 155 14.38 9.21 14.95
N LYS A 156 15.00 9.02 16.12
CA LYS A 156 14.31 8.74 17.40
C LYS A 156 13.76 9.98 18.08
N SER A 157 14.22 11.17 17.69
CA SER A 157 13.90 12.41 18.36
C SER A 157 12.68 13.12 17.77
N GLU A 158 12.18 14.13 18.50
CA GLU A 158 11.13 15.03 18.02
C GLU A 158 11.51 15.75 16.72
N ALA A 159 12.82 15.86 16.37
CA ALA A 159 13.26 16.45 15.13
C ALA A 159 12.70 15.70 13.89
N SER A 160 12.42 14.39 13.98
CA SER A 160 11.86 13.62 12.90
C SER A 160 10.33 13.67 12.81
N LYS A 161 9.64 14.16 13.85
CA LYS A 161 8.18 14.24 13.90
C LYS A 161 7.58 15.03 12.72
N THR A 162 8.13 16.20 12.46
CA THR A 162 7.67 17.05 11.35
C THR A 162 7.74 16.32 10.00
N HIS A 163 8.75 15.46 9.79
CA HIS A 163 8.92 14.67 8.58
C HIS A 163 7.90 13.55 8.48
N ALA A 164 7.59 12.91 9.61
CA ALA A 164 6.56 11.88 9.68
C ALA A 164 5.17 12.47 9.38
N ASP A 165 4.81 13.55 10.06
CA ASP A 165 3.52 14.25 9.88
C ASP A 165 3.35 14.72 8.43
N ALA A 166 4.36 15.37 7.85
CA ALA A 166 4.34 15.81 6.44
C ALA A 166 4.26 14.65 5.44
N SER A 167 4.63 13.45 5.84
CA SER A 167 4.58 12.24 5.02
C SER A 167 3.28 11.45 5.18
N GLY A 168 2.35 11.92 6.01
CA GLY A 168 1.10 11.23 6.32
C GLY A 168 1.28 9.99 7.19
N CYS A 169 2.44 9.85 7.85
CA CYS A 169 2.69 8.84 8.88
C CYS A 169 2.22 9.37 10.23
N ILE A 170 1.90 8.46 11.15
CA ILE A 170 1.43 8.81 12.49
C ILE A 170 2.60 8.66 13.44
N TYR A 171 3.28 9.78 13.74
CA TYR A 171 4.39 9.78 14.67
C TYR A 171 3.89 9.56 16.11
N LEU A 172 4.50 8.62 16.80
CA LEU A 172 4.10 8.24 18.15
C LEU A 172 4.98 8.95 19.19
N SER A 173 4.76 10.23 19.42
CA SER A 173 5.44 11.00 20.45
C SER A 173 4.84 10.82 21.85
N ASN A 174 3.57 10.41 21.93
CA ASN A 174 2.84 10.23 23.17
C ASN A 174 2.89 8.77 23.63
N PRO A 175 3.43 8.45 24.85
CA PRO A 175 3.48 7.09 25.37
C PRO A 175 2.10 6.41 25.46
N GLU A 176 1.05 7.18 25.80
CA GLU A 176 -0.31 6.65 25.89
C GLU A 176 -0.85 6.23 24.51
N GLN A 177 -0.64 7.05 23.47
CA GLN A 177 -1.01 6.70 22.11
C GLN A 177 -0.30 5.44 21.64
N ARG A 178 0.98 5.27 21.99
CA ARG A 178 1.75 4.05 21.67
C ARG A 178 1.19 2.83 22.38
N ALA A 179 0.84 2.96 23.66
CA ALA A 179 0.24 1.87 24.42
C ALA A 179 -1.11 1.45 23.85
N ASN A 180 -1.97 2.41 23.47
CA ASN A 180 -3.26 2.15 22.86
C ASN A 180 -3.13 1.49 21.48
N ALA A 181 -2.08 1.81 20.73
CA ALA A 181 -1.76 1.16 19.46
C ALA A 181 -1.07 -0.22 19.63
N GLY A 182 -0.93 -0.73 20.85
CA GLY A 182 -0.26 -2.00 21.13
C GLY A 182 1.26 -1.96 20.97
N GLU A 183 1.84 -0.76 20.91
CA GLU A 183 3.28 -0.55 20.68
C GLU A 183 4.01 -0.27 22.01
N THR A 184 5.22 -0.80 22.15
CA THR A 184 6.09 -0.44 23.27
C THR A 184 6.54 1.00 23.08
N PRO A 185 6.33 1.90 24.08
CA PRO A 185 6.82 3.26 23.99
C PRO A 185 8.34 3.26 23.79
N ILE A 186 8.84 3.96 22.78
CA ILE A 186 10.25 4.36 22.75
C ILE A 186 10.38 5.67 23.50
N GLU A 187 11.48 5.82 24.23
CA GLU A 187 11.85 7.14 24.73
C GLU A 187 12.14 8.03 23.53
N VAL A 188 11.45 9.17 23.46
CA VAL A 188 11.73 10.20 22.46
C VAL A 188 12.94 10.95 22.95
N GLU A 189 14.06 10.77 22.27
CA GLU A 189 15.32 11.38 22.63
C GLU A 189 15.37 12.86 22.20
N THR A 190 16.07 13.68 22.98
CA THR A 190 16.38 15.05 22.57
C THR A 190 17.57 15.03 21.62
N TYR A 191 17.37 15.46 20.38
CA TYR A 191 18.45 15.57 19.42
C TYR A 191 19.14 16.93 19.52
N THR A 192 20.47 16.90 19.70
CA THR A 192 21.31 18.09 19.70
C THR A 192 22.26 18.04 18.50
N VAL A 193 22.18 19.05 17.64
CA VAL A 193 23.07 19.16 16.47
C VAL A 193 24.51 19.30 16.93
N LYS A 194 25.40 18.44 16.45
CA LYS A 194 26.85 18.51 16.72
C LYS A 194 27.49 19.70 16.01
N SER A 195 28.59 20.21 16.55
CA SER A 195 29.32 21.36 15.97
C SER A 195 29.92 21.06 14.58
N SER A 196 30.10 19.78 14.23
CA SER A 196 30.57 19.32 12.92
C SER A 196 29.89 18.02 12.55
N LEU A 197 29.82 17.75 11.22
CA LEU A 197 29.31 16.48 10.72
C LEU A 197 30.11 15.31 11.31
N PRO A 198 29.45 14.31 11.92
CA PRO A 198 30.12 13.12 12.42
C PRO A 198 30.83 12.34 11.31
N SER A 199 31.90 11.62 11.69
CA SER A 199 32.65 10.79 10.75
C SER A 199 31.91 9.48 10.39
N GLY A 200 32.29 8.81 9.29
CA GLY A 200 31.76 7.49 8.97
C GLY A 200 31.34 7.27 7.51
N GLY A 201 31.40 8.30 6.68
CA GLY A 201 31.04 8.21 5.26
C GLY A 201 29.52 8.21 5.04
N LYS A 202 29.07 7.72 3.89
CA LYS A 202 27.63 7.70 3.56
C LYS A 202 26.90 6.58 4.29
N ILE A 203 25.70 6.92 4.75
CA ILE A 203 24.74 5.99 5.33
C ILE A 203 23.96 5.30 4.19
N THR A 204 23.80 3.99 4.26
CA THR A 204 23.00 3.22 3.30
C THR A 204 21.62 2.96 3.88
N ILE A 205 20.60 3.38 3.17
CA ILE A 205 19.18 3.18 3.53
C ILE A 205 18.58 2.13 2.60
N ASN A 206 18.13 0.99 3.17
CA ASN A 206 17.49 -0.08 2.40
C ASN A 206 16.12 -0.45 2.98
N GLY A 207 15.18 -0.86 2.15
CA GLY A 207 13.97 -1.51 2.65
C GLY A 207 12.64 -1.03 2.10
N SER A 208 11.70 -0.74 2.98
CA SER A 208 10.30 -0.51 2.65
C SER A 208 10.06 0.72 1.77
N THR A 209 9.42 0.51 0.61
CA THR A 209 8.98 1.59 -0.30
C THR A 209 7.83 2.43 0.28
N SER A 210 7.11 1.92 1.27
CA SER A 210 6.04 2.68 1.94
C SER A 210 6.57 3.79 2.84
N MET A 211 7.83 3.69 3.26
CA MET A 211 8.50 4.68 4.11
C MET A 211 9.27 5.74 3.30
N GLU A 212 9.19 5.70 1.96
CA GLU A 212 10.02 6.53 1.08
C GLU A 212 9.86 8.03 1.35
N LYS A 213 8.63 8.52 1.44
CA LYS A 213 8.38 9.96 1.71
C LYS A 213 8.98 10.40 3.05
N PHE A 214 8.73 9.62 4.10
CA PHE A 214 9.24 9.90 5.44
C PHE A 214 10.78 9.92 5.47
N ILE A 215 11.40 8.84 5.01
CA ILE A 215 12.86 8.73 5.13
C ILE A 215 13.60 9.76 4.26
N LYS A 216 13.11 10.05 3.04
CA LYS A 216 13.69 11.11 2.19
C LYS A 216 13.57 12.48 2.82
N ALA A 217 12.45 12.78 3.47
CA ALA A 217 12.27 14.04 4.21
C ALA A 217 13.24 14.12 5.41
N ALA A 218 13.36 13.04 6.19
CA ALA A 218 14.28 12.97 7.32
C ALA A 218 15.76 13.08 6.87
N MET A 219 16.16 12.37 5.82
CA MET A 219 17.51 12.49 5.22
C MET A 219 17.81 13.94 4.80
N SER A 220 16.87 14.58 4.11
CA SER A 220 17.01 15.97 3.69
C SER A 220 17.08 16.93 4.89
N GLY A 221 16.24 16.72 5.91
CA GLY A 221 16.25 17.50 7.15
C GLY A 221 17.59 17.38 7.89
N TYR A 222 18.07 16.17 8.09
CA TYR A 222 19.34 15.91 8.74
C TYR A 222 20.53 16.52 7.97
N ALA A 223 20.59 16.32 6.65
CA ALA A 223 21.68 16.86 5.84
C ALA A 223 21.76 18.40 5.90
N LYS A 224 20.60 19.08 5.91
CA LYS A 224 20.53 20.54 6.03
C LYS A 224 21.14 21.08 7.34
N LEU A 225 21.08 20.32 8.42
CA LEU A 225 21.69 20.71 9.72
C LEU A 225 23.20 20.94 9.60
N TYR A 226 23.84 20.27 8.64
CA TYR A 226 25.27 20.33 8.38
C TYR A 226 25.62 21.05 7.05
N GLY A 227 24.67 21.77 6.45
CA GLY A 227 24.87 22.46 5.17
C GLY A 227 25.12 21.53 3.99
N LYS A 228 24.57 20.29 4.06
CA LYS A 228 24.73 19.24 3.05
C LYS A 228 23.43 18.92 2.33
N THR A 229 23.53 18.23 1.22
CA THR A 229 22.42 17.58 0.54
C THR A 229 22.27 16.12 0.98
N ALA A 230 21.09 15.55 0.81
CA ALA A 230 20.87 14.14 1.15
C ALA A 230 21.79 13.20 0.35
N ASP A 231 22.05 13.49 -0.93
CA ASP A 231 22.89 12.65 -1.78
C ASP A 231 24.38 12.68 -1.39
N GLU A 232 24.83 13.71 -0.67
CA GLU A 232 26.19 13.75 -0.13
C GLU A 232 26.37 12.78 1.04
N LEU A 233 25.30 12.56 1.84
CA LEU A 233 25.36 11.81 3.09
C LEU A 233 24.74 10.40 3.01
N PHE A 234 23.92 10.12 2.00
CA PHE A 234 23.14 8.88 1.93
C PHE A 234 23.23 8.17 0.57
N TYR A 235 23.12 6.85 0.62
CA TYR A 235 22.66 6.00 -0.47
C TYR A 235 21.29 5.44 -0.09
N ILE A 236 20.36 5.40 -1.04
CA ILE A 236 19.00 4.88 -0.81
C ILE A 236 18.62 3.85 -1.87
N ASP A 237 18.16 2.66 -1.42
CA ASP A 237 17.64 1.60 -2.27
C ASP A 237 16.44 0.92 -1.58
N LEU A 238 15.24 1.23 -2.05
CA LEU A 238 13.98 0.77 -1.44
C LEU A 238 13.30 -0.26 -2.34
N GLN A 239 13.40 -1.53 -1.97
CA GLN A 239 12.82 -2.64 -2.72
C GLN A 239 11.91 -3.56 -1.88
N GLY A 240 11.57 -3.16 -0.65
CA GLY A 240 10.70 -3.89 0.27
C GLY A 240 11.35 -4.22 1.61
N SER A 241 10.52 -4.54 2.60
CA SER A 241 10.99 -4.76 3.99
C SER A 241 11.97 -5.91 4.13
N SER A 242 11.84 -6.95 3.32
CA SER A 242 12.76 -8.10 3.33
C SER A 242 14.17 -7.71 2.90
N VAL A 243 14.31 -6.80 1.93
CA VAL A 243 15.61 -6.29 1.49
C VAL A 243 16.29 -5.52 2.62
N GLY A 244 15.54 -4.65 3.33
CA GLY A 244 16.05 -3.93 4.50
C GLY A 244 16.54 -4.87 5.59
N LYS A 245 15.78 -5.92 5.92
CA LYS A 245 16.19 -6.94 6.91
C LYS A 245 17.48 -7.65 6.52
N THR A 246 17.61 -7.99 5.23
CA THR A 246 18.81 -8.66 4.71
C THR A 246 20.03 -7.73 4.73
N ALA A 247 19.86 -6.48 4.29
CA ALA A 247 20.94 -5.49 4.28
C ALA A 247 21.53 -5.26 5.67
N VAL A 248 20.66 -5.07 6.67
CA VAL A 248 21.06 -4.86 8.08
C VAL A 248 21.83 -6.07 8.65
N LYS A 249 21.40 -7.30 8.36
CA LYS A 249 22.10 -8.50 8.82
C LYS A 249 23.49 -8.66 8.21
N ASN A 250 23.68 -8.15 7.01
CA ASN A 250 24.93 -8.23 6.26
C ASN A 250 25.83 -7.00 6.47
N ASP A 251 25.39 -6.02 7.27
CA ASP A 251 26.19 -4.84 7.59
C ASP A 251 27.50 -5.23 8.30
N LYS A 252 28.62 -4.77 7.74
CA LYS A 252 29.97 -4.97 8.29
C LYS A 252 30.62 -3.68 8.78
N ASN A 253 30.06 -2.54 8.38
CA ASN A 253 30.68 -1.23 8.56
C ASN A 253 29.90 -0.33 9.53
N GLY A 254 28.73 -0.78 10.03
CA GLY A 254 27.88 0.01 10.89
C GLY A 254 27.26 1.23 10.21
N ASN A 255 27.05 1.15 8.87
CA ASN A 255 26.54 2.25 8.08
C ASN A 255 25.22 1.92 7.37
N VAL A 256 24.52 0.83 7.74
CA VAL A 256 23.25 0.43 7.15
C VAL A 256 22.11 0.66 8.11
N ILE A 257 21.09 1.39 7.63
CA ILE A 257 19.77 1.51 8.27
C ILE A 257 18.76 0.81 7.38
N GLY A 258 18.04 -0.15 7.96
CA GLY A 258 16.96 -0.87 7.32
C GLY A 258 15.60 -0.28 7.65
N LEU A 259 14.67 -0.35 6.70
CA LEU A 259 13.29 0.09 6.84
C LEU A 259 12.34 -1.09 6.69
N SER A 260 11.38 -1.22 7.63
CA SER A 260 10.31 -2.22 7.52
C SER A 260 8.95 -1.57 7.77
N SER A 261 7.96 -1.97 7.01
CA SER A 261 6.56 -1.61 7.21
C SER A 261 5.74 -2.81 7.73
N ALA A 262 6.39 -3.63 8.52
CA ALA A 262 5.83 -4.68 9.35
C ALA A 262 6.69 -4.83 10.61
N ALA A 263 6.11 -5.33 11.69
CA ALA A 263 6.83 -5.58 12.93
C ALA A 263 8.05 -6.49 12.71
N VAL A 264 9.12 -6.20 13.43
CA VAL A 264 10.38 -6.93 13.32
C VAL A 264 10.77 -7.49 14.69
N LYS A 265 10.75 -8.83 14.78
CA LYS A 265 11.32 -9.58 15.91
C LYS A 265 12.23 -10.63 15.29
N GLN A 266 13.51 -10.34 15.10
CA GLN A 266 14.42 -11.22 14.39
C GLN A 266 15.85 -11.09 14.94
N ASP A 267 16.49 -12.23 15.19
CA ASP A 267 17.88 -12.27 15.64
C ASP A 267 18.82 -11.56 14.66
N GLY A 268 19.78 -10.85 15.22
CA GLY A 268 20.74 -10.07 14.44
C GLY A 268 20.26 -8.68 14.06
N ILE A 269 19.07 -8.25 14.49
CA ILE A 269 18.50 -6.94 14.19
C ILE A 269 18.08 -6.24 15.48
N ASN A 270 18.57 -5.00 15.68
CA ASN A 270 17.98 -4.03 16.60
C ASN A 270 16.91 -3.24 15.84
N SER A 271 15.76 -3.03 16.44
CA SER A 271 14.66 -2.31 15.78
C SER A 271 13.86 -1.47 16.75
N PHE A 272 13.25 -0.39 16.25
CA PHE A 272 12.26 0.40 16.96
C PHE A 272 11.19 0.92 15.99
N ASN A 273 9.97 1.13 16.51
CA ASN A 273 8.87 1.68 15.75
C ASN A 273 8.97 3.21 15.77
N VAL A 274 9.12 3.84 14.62
CA VAL A 274 9.22 5.29 14.49
C VAL A 274 7.85 5.95 14.29
N ALA A 275 6.92 5.25 13.66
CA ALA A 275 5.57 5.74 13.38
C ALA A 275 4.60 4.57 13.18
N LEU A 276 3.29 4.86 13.18
CA LEU A 276 2.27 3.98 12.62
C LEU A 276 1.88 4.43 11.21
N ASP A 277 1.30 3.50 10.46
CA ASP A 277 0.74 3.73 9.13
C ASP A 277 -0.53 2.89 8.96
N ALA A 278 -1.50 3.42 8.21
CA ALA A 278 -2.64 2.65 7.73
C ALA A 278 -2.33 2.06 6.35
N VAL A 279 -2.79 0.83 6.11
CA VAL A 279 -2.84 0.26 4.76
C VAL A 279 -4.18 0.62 4.13
N ALA A 280 -4.17 1.65 3.29
CA ALA A 280 -5.37 2.12 2.60
C ALA A 280 -5.71 1.19 1.43
N VAL A 281 -6.95 0.73 1.37
CA VAL A 281 -7.53 0.08 0.19
C VAL A 281 -7.86 1.16 -0.83
N VAL A 282 -7.40 0.97 -2.06
CA VAL A 282 -7.54 1.97 -3.13
C VAL A 282 -8.10 1.36 -4.41
N VAL A 283 -8.95 2.15 -5.07
CA VAL A 283 -9.45 1.86 -6.41
C VAL A 283 -9.15 3.05 -7.34
N ASN A 284 -9.39 2.88 -8.63
CA ASN A 284 -9.28 3.98 -9.57
C ASN A 284 -10.17 5.15 -9.15
N LYS A 285 -9.69 6.38 -9.30
CA LYS A 285 -10.44 7.60 -8.92
C LYS A 285 -11.81 7.69 -9.57
N SER A 286 -11.97 7.17 -10.78
CA SER A 286 -13.25 7.17 -11.51
C SER A 286 -14.16 5.99 -11.17
N ASN A 287 -13.78 5.12 -10.22
CA ASN A 287 -14.66 4.07 -9.73
C ASN A 287 -15.75 4.67 -8.83
N THR A 288 -17.00 4.60 -9.26
CA THR A 288 -18.18 5.09 -8.53
C THR A 288 -18.96 3.98 -7.84
N THR A 289 -18.60 2.71 -8.09
CA THR A 289 -19.35 1.55 -7.64
C THR A 289 -19.05 1.18 -6.19
N VAL A 290 -17.81 1.37 -5.75
CA VAL A 290 -17.35 0.91 -4.43
C VAL A 290 -16.88 2.07 -3.57
N ASN A 291 -17.54 2.27 -2.42
CA ASN A 291 -17.17 3.27 -1.40
C ASN A 291 -16.71 2.60 -0.10
N ASN A 292 -17.24 1.42 0.18
CA ASN A 292 -16.97 0.64 1.37
C ASN A 292 -16.79 -0.84 1.02
N LEU A 293 -15.90 -1.53 1.72
CA LEU A 293 -15.71 -2.98 1.64
C LEU A 293 -15.54 -3.54 3.04
N THR A 294 -16.16 -4.69 3.31
CA THR A 294 -15.86 -5.44 4.54
C THR A 294 -14.57 -6.24 4.39
N LEU A 295 -14.00 -6.72 5.50
CA LEU A 295 -12.84 -7.60 5.46
C LEU A 295 -13.13 -8.90 4.69
N GLU A 296 -14.36 -9.43 4.80
CA GLU A 296 -14.80 -10.61 4.08
C GLU A 296 -14.91 -10.35 2.56
N GLN A 297 -15.43 -9.19 2.17
CA GLN A 297 -15.47 -8.78 0.75
C GLN A 297 -14.07 -8.59 0.18
N LEU A 298 -13.16 -7.97 0.93
CA LEU A 298 -11.75 -7.89 0.55
C LEU A 298 -11.13 -9.28 0.40
N TYR A 299 -11.38 -10.19 1.35
CA TYR A 299 -10.92 -11.57 1.24
C TYR A 299 -11.47 -12.24 -0.02
N GLY A 300 -12.76 -12.09 -0.31
CA GLY A 300 -13.40 -12.63 -1.51
C GLY A 300 -12.77 -12.11 -2.80
N ILE A 301 -12.51 -10.80 -2.88
CA ILE A 301 -11.86 -10.15 -4.03
C ILE A 301 -10.42 -10.66 -4.19
N PHE A 302 -9.62 -10.59 -3.13
CA PHE A 302 -8.20 -10.95 -3.21
C PHE A 302 -7.95 -12.45 -3.37
N THR A 303 -8.91 -13.31 -3.03
CA THR A 303 -8.86 -14.75 -3.35
C THR A 303 -9.46 -15.09 -4.72
N GLY A 304 -10.12 -14.13 -5.39
CA GLY A 304 -10.77 -14.31 -6.69
C GLY A 304 -12.13 -15.02 -6.62
N LYS A 305 -12.74 -15.09 -5.43
CA LYS A 305 -14.12 -15.58 -5.22
C LYS A 305 -15.15 -14.54 -5.64
N ILE A 306 -14.86 -13.25 -5.44
CA ILE A 306 -15.61 -12.10 -5.92
C ILE A 306 -14.83 -11.53 -7.09
N THR A 307 -15.47 -11.44 -8.23
CA THR A 307 -14.82 -11.06 -9.49
C THR A 307 -15.37 -9.78 -10.10
N LYS A 308 -16.50 -9.27 -9.61
CA LYS A 308 -17.15 -8.05 -10.09
C LYS A 308 -17.41 -7.07 -8.96
N PHE A 309 -17.26 -5.77 -9.24
CA PHE A 309 -17.59 -4.75 -8.25
C PHE A 309 -19.11 -4.67 -7.97
N SER A 310 -19.97 -5.07 -8.92
CA SER A 310 -21.41 -5.17 -8.69
C SER A 310 -21.80 -6.18 -7.62
N GLU A 311 -20.97 -7.20 -7.37
CA GLU A 311 -21.20 -8.19 -6.30
C GLU A 311 -21.04 -7.62 -4.89
N VAL A 312 -20.36 -6.48 -4.76
CA VAL A 312 -20.07 -5.80 -3.48
C VAL A 312 -20.63 -4.39 -3.41
N ALA A 313 -21.29 -3.90 -4.47
CA ALA A 313 -21.95 -2.60 -4.47
C ALA A 313 -23.05 -2.58 -3.40
N GLU A 314 -23.12 -1.50 -2.62
CA GLU A 314 -24.25 -1.27 -1.73
C GLU A 314 -25.53 -1.25 -2.57
N LYS A 315 -26.48 -2.13 -2.24
CA LYS A 315 -27.82 -2.05 -2.84
C LYS A 315 -28.42 -0.73 -2.37
N THR A 316 -28.58 0.23 -3.29
CA THR A 316 -29.45 1.37 -3.04
C THR A 316 -30.84 0.80 -2.78
N GLU A 317 -31.32 0.86 -1.55
CA GLU A 317 -32.73 0.64 -1.26
C GLU A 317 -33.50 1.66 -2.12
N SER A 318 -34.19 1.17 -3.14
CA SER A 318 -35.14 1.98 -3.86
C SER A 318 -36.22 2.35 -2.84
N SER A 319 -36.29 3.62 -2.50
CA SER A 319 -37.44 4.18 -1.79
C SER A 319 -38.63 4.15 -2.76
N ASP A 320 -39.22 3.00 -2.93
CA ASP A 320 -40.58 2.83 -3.43
C ASP A 320 -41.52 2.83 -2.21
N GLU A 321 -41.62 3.97 -1.57
CA GLU A 321 -42.83 4.31 -0.84
C GLU A 321 -43.88 4.73 -1.88
N THR A 322 -44.63 3.77 -2.34
CA THR A 322 -45.91 4.02 -2.97
C THR A 322 -46.87 4.56 -1.92
N LEU A 323 -47.26 5.83 -2.08
CA LEU A 323 -48.44 6.46 -1.47
C LEU A 323 -49.74 5.78 -1.92
#